data_01001a104b4e83429691b640d44f9c7b
#
_entry.id   01001a104b4e83429691b640d44f9c7b
#
_cell.length_a   1.000
_cell.length_b   1.000
_cell.length_c   1.000
_cell.angle_alpha   90.00
_cell.angle_beta   90.00
_cell.angle_gamma   90.00
#
_symmetry.space_group_name_H-M   'P 1'
#
loop_
_entity.id
_entity.type
_entity.pdbx_description
1 polymer ?
#
loop_
_entity_poly.entity_id
_entity_poly.type
_entity_poly.pdbx_seq_one_letter_code
_entity_poly.pdbx_strand_id
1 'polypeptide(L)'
;MNAGFNKKESSIALKAELIFKLTQGLIEIVPKDNKFLQETTVRFMLEDAMMIPAKISGAEAIDLYDIKMENATIIRKCAQQLYVNAGNLRFEESIKDSEYIELLRDEIEEFRLL
;
A
#
# COMPACT_ATOMS: atom_id res chain seq x y z
N MET A 1 -23.25 -1.78 -19.35
CA MET A 1 -22.00 -1.59 -18.59
C MET A 1 -20.86 -1.21 -19.53
N ASN A 2 -20.08 -0.26 -19.15
CA ASN A 2 -19.01 0.25 -19.99
C ASN A 2 -17.64 -0.20 -19.47
N ALA A 3 -17.09 -1.26 -20.07
CA ALA A 3 -15.81 -1.82 -19.66
C ALA A 3 -14.64 -0.85 -19.89
N GLY A 4 -14.71 -0.03 -20.94
CA GLY A 4 -13.69 0.97 -21.22
C GLY A 4 -13.66 2.08 -20.19
N PHE A 5 -14.80 2.42 -19.62
CA PHE A 5 -14.91 3.42 -18.58
C PHE A 5 -14.15 3.03 -17.32
N ASN A 6 -14.23 1.77 -16.94
CA ASN A 6 -13.67 1.30 -15.68
C ASN A 6 -12.25 0.76 -15.80
N LYS A 7 -11.69 0.72 -16.99
CA LYS A 7 -10.40 0.08 -17.21
C LYS A 7 -9.27 0.71 -16.40
N LYS A 8 -9.18 2.04 -16.37
CA LYS A 8 -8.15 2.75 -15.61
C LYS A 8 -8.36 2.57 -14.12
N GLU A 9 -9.60 2.67 -13.67
CA GLU A 9 -9.95 2.49 -12.27
C GLU A 9 -9.66 1.07 -11.82
N SER A 10 -9.96 0.08 -12.69
CA SER A 10 -9.62 -1.31 -12.42
C SER A 10 -8.12 -1.50 -12.27
N SER A 11 -7.31 -0.82 -13.09
CA SER A 11 -5.85 -0.89 -12.98
C SER A 11 -5.36 -0.35 -11.65
N ILE A 12 -5.91 0.78 -11.21
CA ILE A 12 -5.56 1.36 -9.91
C ILE A 12 -5.96 0.42 -8.79
N ALA A 13 -7.17 -0.12 -8.83
CA ALA A 13 -7.67 -1.03 -7.81
C ALA A 13 -6.86 -2.32 -7.77
N LEU A 14 -6.49 -2.87 -8.92
CA LEU A 14 -5.67 -4.07 -9.00
C LEU A 14 -4.28 -3.84 -8.43
N LYS A 15 -3.67 -2.69 -8.72
CA LYS A 15 -2.36 -2.34 -8.14
C LYS A 15 -2.45 -2.18 -6.63
N ALA A 16 -3.50 -1.55 -6.13
CA ALA A 16 -3.70 -1.39 -4.69
C ALA A 16 -3.84 -2.75 -4.02
N GLU A 17 -4.56 -3.67 -4.62
CA GLU A 17 -4.72 -5.02 -4.11
C GLU A 17 -3.39 -5.79 -4.12
N LEU A 18 -2.61 -5.64 -5.19
CA LEU A 18 -1.29 -6.25 -5.27
C LEU A 18 -0.37 -5.71 -4.17
N ILE A 19 -0.37 -4.41 -3.95
CA ILE A 19 0.41 -3.77 -2.89
C ILE A 19 0.00 -4.35 -1.53
N PHE A 20 -1.29 -4.52 -1.29
CA PHE A 20 -1.79 -5.11 -0.06
C PHE A 20 -1.27 -6.54 0.12
N LYS A 21 -1.35 -7.36 -0.91
CA LYS A 21 -0.88 -8.75 -0.86
C LYS A 21 0.63 -8.83 -0.65
N LEU A 22 1.39 -7.99 -1.32
CA LEU A 22 2.85 -7.94 -1.13
C LEU A 22 3.21 -7.48 0.28
N THR A 23 2.46 -6.53 0.82
CA THR A 23 2.66 -6.08 2.20
C THR A 23 2.39 -7.20 3.19
N GLN A 24 1.31 -7.95 3.00
CA GLN A 24 0.99 -9.10 3.86
C GLN A 24 2.10 -10.15 3.81
N GLY A 25 2.60 -10.46 2.61
CA GLY A 25 3.69 -11.42 2.45
C GLY A 25 4.97 -10.94 3.11
N LEU A 26 5.30 -9.66 2.99
CA LEU A 26 6.49 -9.10 3.64
C LEU A 26 6.35 -9.13 5.15
N ILE A 27 5.18 -8.81 5.68
CA ILE A 27 4.92 -8.84 7.12
C ILE A 27 5.13 -10.25 7.68
N GLU A 28 4.78 -11.28 6.93
CA GLU A 28 4.93 -12.66 7.39
C GLU A 28 6.39 -13.06 7.63
N ILE A 29 7.33 -12.45 6.91
CA ILE A 29 8.75 -12.74 7.10
C ILE A 29 9.40 -11.90 8.21
N VAL A 30 8.67 -10.95 8.78
CA VAL A 30 9.15 -10.18 9.92
C VAL A 30 9.03 -11.04 11.18
N PRO A 31 10.10 -11.16 11.99
CA PRO A 31 10.05 -11.98 13.20
C PRO A 31 8.91 -11.59 14.14
N LYS A 32 8.13 -12.57 14.56
CA LYS A 32 6.98 -12.34 15.45
C LYS A 32 7.38 -12.02 16.88
N ASP A 33 8.56 -12.42 17.28
CA ASP A 33 9.07 -12.16 18.62
C ASP A 33 9.62 -10.74 18.80
N ASN A 34 9.82 -10.01 17.73
CA ASN A 34 10.20 -8.61 17.81
C ASN A 34 8.96 -7.75 18.00
N LYS A 35 8.54 -7.62 19.26
CA LYS A 35 7.30 -6.94 19.59
C LYS A 35 7.31 -5.47 19.22
N PHE A 36 8.45 -4.80 19.39
CA PHE A 36 8.54 -3.39 19.01
C PHE A 36 8.27 -3.20 17.52
N LEU A 37 8.91 -4.01 16.68
CA LEU A 37 8.71 -3.94 15.23
C LEU A 37 7.27 -4.28 14.84
N GLN A 38 6.68 -5.30 15.49
CA GLN A 38 5.29 -5.69 15.23
C GLN A 38 4.30 -4.59 15.61
N GLU A 39 4.54 -3.91 16.72
CA GLU A 39 3.62 -2.88 17.21
C GLU A 39 3.79 -1.53 16.53
N THR A 40 4.89 -1.31 15.82
CA THR A 40 5.17 -0.06 15.14
C THR A 40 5.17 -0.22 13.63
N THR A 41 6.32 -0.55 13.03
CA THR A 41 6.48 -0.59 11.58
C THR A 41 5.48 -1.53 10.90
N VAL A 42 5.34 -2.75 11.39
CA VAL A 42 4.43 -3.75 10.79
C VAL A 42 2.99 -3.27 10.88
N ARG A 43 2.58 -2.77 12.03
CA ARG A 43 1.23 -2.28 12.23
C ARG A 43 0.92 -1.12 11.30
N PHE A 44 1.83 -0.16 11.19
CA PHE A 44 1.64 1.00 10.32
C PHE A 44 1.60 0.60 8.85
N MET A 45 2.45 -0.33 8.44
CA MET A 45 2.45 -0.84 7.07
C MET A 45 1.12 -1.51 6.73
N LEU A 46 0.61 -2.32 7.64
CA LEU A 46 -0.66 -3.01 7.43
C LEU A 46 -1.81 -2.01 7.34
N GLU A 47 -1.85 -1.04 8.24
CA GLU A 47 -2.89 0.00 8.23
C GLU A 47 -2.87 0.78 6.91
N ASP A 48 -1.69 1.20 6.46
CA ASP A 48 -1.55 1.96 5.22
C ASP A 48 -1.95 1.12 4.01
N ALA A 49 -1.52 -0.15 3.97
CA ALA A 49 -1.83 -1.03 2.85
C ALA A 49 -3.33 -1.35 2.77
N MET A 50 -4.03 -1.39 3.90
CA MET A 50 -5.47 -1.59 3.94
C MET A 50 -6.24 -0.32 3.58
N MET A 51 -5.72 0.84 3.96
CA MET A 51 -6.37 2.12 3.72
C MET A 51 -6.44 2.46 2.23
N ILE A 52 -5.40 2.11 1.47
CA ILE A 52 -5.32 2.45 0.06
C ILE A 52 -6.51 1.90 -0.73
N PRO A 53 -6.78 0.57 -0.74
CA PRO A 53 -7.94 0.07 -1.48
C PRO A 53 -9.27 0.55 -0.92
N ALA A 54 -9.37 0.72 0.39
CA ALA A 54 -10.59 1.23 1.01
C ALA A 54 -10.93 2.63 0.53
N LYS A 55 -9.92 3.51 0.43
CA LYS A 55 -10.14 4.88 -0.03
C LYS A 55 -10.35 4.96 -1.53
N ILE A 56 -9.79 4.06 -2.31
CA ILE A 56 -10.07 3.96 -3.74
C ILE A 56 -11.54 3.61 -3.95
N SER A 57 -12.04 2.59 -3.26
CA SER A 57 -13.46 2.21 -3.34
C SER A 57 -14.37 3.36 -2.91
N GLY A 58 -14.01 4.06 -1.84
CA GLY A 58 -14.78 5.20 -1.37
C GLY A 58 -14.81 6.34 -2.38
N ALA A 59 -13.68 6.62 -3.01
CA ALA A 59 -13.60 7.68 -4.02
C ALA A 59 -14.45 7.37 -5.24
N GLU A 60 -14.48 6.10 -5.66
CA GLU A 60 -15.30 5.67 -6.80
C GLU A 60 -16.79 5.75 -6.52
N ALA A 61 -17.20 5.57 -5.27
CA ALA A 61 -18.60 5.56 -4.87
C ALA A 61 -19.20 6.95 -4.68
N ILE A 62 -18.39 8.00 -4.64
CA ILE A 62 -18.83 9.35 -4.30
C ILE A 62 -18.56 10.30 -5.45
N ASP A 63 -19.59 11.10 -5.81
CA ASP A 63 -19.48 12.08 -6.90
C ASP A 63 -18.94 13.44 -6.47
N LEU A 64 -18.83 13.70 -5.18
CA LEU A 64 -18.40 14.99 -4.70
C LEU A 64 -16.89 15.16 -4.88
N TYR A 65 -16.53 16.18 -5.67
CA TYR A 65 -15.13 16.43 -6.02
C TYR A 65 -14.23 16.62 -4.80
N ASP A 66 -14.70 17.36 -3.81
CA ASP A 66 -13.91 17.64 -2.61
C ASP A 66 -13.56 16.36 -1.86
N ILE A 67 -14.51 15.43 -1.76
CA ILE A 67 -14.28 14.16 -1.07
C ILE A 67 -13.33 13.27 -1.88
N LYS A 68 -13.46 13.28 -3.21
CA LYS A 68 -12.52 12.54 -4.06
C LYS A 68 -11.10 13.07 -3.93
N MET A 69 -10.93 14.36 -3.86
CA MET A 69 -9.62 14.99 -3.67
C MET A 69 -9.04 14.67 -2.30
N GLU A 70 -9.88 14.70 -1.27
CA GLU A 70 -9.48 14.32 0.08
C GLU A 70 -9.02 12.87 0.14
N ASN A 71 -9.78 11.95 -0.47
CA ASN A 71 -9.40 10.54 -0.54
C ASN A 71 -8.11 10.33 -1.32
N ALA A 72 -7.92 11.04 -2.42
CA ALA A 72 -6.69 10.98 -3.19
C ALA A 72 -5.47 11.41 -2.36
N THR A 73 -5.64 12.44 -1.54
CA THR A 73 -4.58 12.91 -0.64
C THR A 73 -4.22 11.84 0.39
N ILE A 74 -5.23 11.20 0.97
CA ILE A 74 -5.03 10.11 1.93
C ILE A 74 -4.32 8.94 1.28
N ILE A 75 -4.73 8.56 0.07
CA ILE A 75 -4.12 7.46 -0.69
C ILE A 75 -2.64 7.74 -0.92
N ARG A 76 -2.30 8.94 -1.37
CA ARG A 76 -0.90 9.32 -1.61
C ARG A 76 -0.08 9.30 -0.32
N LYS A 77 -0.65 9.77 0.77
CA LYS A 77 0.02 9.77 2.07
C LYS A 77 0.28 8.33 2.55
N CYS A 78 -0.71 7.46 2.44
CA CYS A 78 -0.55 6.06 2.83
C CYS A 78 0.50 5.36 1.97
N ALA A 79 0.49 5.60 0.66
CA ALA A 79 1.48 5.03 -0.25
C ALA A 79 2.90 5.48 0.11
N GLN A 80 3.07 6.76 0.41
CA GLN A 80 4.37 7.32 0.80
C GLN A 80 4.85 6.72 2.12
N GLN A 81 3.98 6.63 3.11
CA GLN A 81 4.34 6.06 4.41
C GLN A 81 4.70 4.58 4.28
N LEU A 82 3.94 3.84 3.48
CA LEU A 82 4.22 2.43 3.23
C LEU A 82 5.58 2.25 2.56
N TYR A 83 5.88 3.08 1.56
CA TYR A 83 7.16 3.06 0.85
C TYR A 83 8.33 3.28 1.82
N VAL A 84 8.21 4.29 2.68
CA VAL A 84 9.27 4.61 3.65
C VAL A 84 9.44 3.47 4.66
N ASN A 85 8.34 2.97 5.22
CA ASN A 85 8.41 1.90 6.21
C ASN A 85 8.95 0.60 5.63
N ALA A 86 8.55 0.25 4.40
CA ALA A 86 9.11 -0.93 3.73
C ALA A 86 10.62 -0.77 3.52
N GLY A 87 11.05 0.42 3.11
CA GLY A 87 12.47 0.70 2.93
C GLY A 87 13.26 0.59 4.23
N ASN A 88 12.66 1.00 5.34
CA ASN A 88 13.32 0.92 6.65
C ASN A 88 13.56 -0.53 7.10
N LEU A 89 12.75 -1.46 6.64
CA LEU A 89 12.96 -2.88 6.97
C LEU A 89 14.29 -3.42 6.43
N ARG A 90 14.91 -2.77 5.45
CA ARG A 90 16.22 -3.18 4.94
C ARG A 90 17.30 -3.14 6.00
N PHE A 91 17.11 -2.32 7.03
CA PHE A 91 18.09 -2.16 8.10
C PHE A 91 17.93 -3.17 9.23
N GLU A 92 16.90 -4.00 9.16
CA GLU A 92 16.68 -5.06 10.14
C GLU A 92 17.48 -6.30 9.73
N GLU A 93 18.45 -6.69 10.55
CA GLU A 93 19.32 -7.83 10.26
C GLU A 93 18.57 -9.15 10.15
N SER A 94 17.44 -9.26 10.85
CA SER A 94 16.61 -10.46 10.84
C SER A 94 15.82 -10.64 9.54
N ILE A 95 15.73 -9.59 8.71
CA ILE A 95 15.02 -9.65 7.43
C ILE A 95 16.07 -9.68 6.32
N LYS A 96 16.24 -10.87 5.72
CA LYS A 96 17.27 -11.08 4.71
C LYS A 96 16.77 -10.94 3.28
N ASP A 97 15.46 -10.90 3.09
CA ASP A 97 14.87 -10.86 1.75
C ASP A 97 14.66 -9.42 1.28
N SER A 98 15.76 -8.79 0.88
CA SER A 98 15.72 -7.42 0.37
C SER A 98 15.01 -7.33 -0.98
N GLU A 99 14.99 -8.43 -1.74
CA GLU A 99 14.29 -8.45 -3.03
C GLU A 99 12.80 -8.26 -2.86
N TYR A 100 12.21 -8.86 -1.82
CA TYR A 100 10.79 -8.71 -1.54
C TYR A 100 10.45 -7.25 -1.17
N ILE A 101 11.33 -6.62 -0.40
CA ILE A 101 11.17 -5.21 -0.04
C ILE A 101 11.21 -4.34 -1.29
N GLU A 102 12.18 -4.57 -2.17
CA GLU A 102 12.30 -3.79 -3.40
C GLU A 102 11.13 -4.03 -4.34
N LEU A 103 10.62 -5.25 -4.43
CA LEU A 103 9.43 -5.55 -5.23
C LEU A 103 8.23 -4.74 -4.75
N LEU A 104 8.00 -4.69 -3.44
CA LEU A 104 6.91 -3.89 -2.89
C LEU A 104 7.11 -2.41 -3.19
N ARG A 105 8.30 -1.90 -2.99
CA ARG A 105 8.60 -0.48 -3.24
C ARG A 105 8.42 -0.11 -4.71
N ASP A 106 8.83 -0.98 -5.62
CA ASP A 106 8.65 -0.77 -7.05
C ASP A 106 7.17 -0.71 -7.42
N GLU A 107 6.36 -1.59 -6.84
CA GLU A 107 4.92 -1.58 -7.08
C GLU A 107 4.27 -0.31 -6.56
N ILE A 108 4.72 0.20 -5.42
CA ILE A 108 4.21 1.48 -4.90
C ILE A 108 4.58 2.63 -5.84
N GLU A 109 5.80 2.65 -6.37
CA GLU A 109 6.21 3.68 -7.31
C GLU A 109 5.38 3.65 -8.59
N GLU A 110 5.11 2.47 -9.14
CA GLU A 110 4.24 2.33 -10.29
C GLU A 110 2.82 2.80 -9.98
N PHE A 111 2.32 2.47 -8.80
CA PHE A 111 1.00 2.89 -8.35
C PHE A 111 0.88 4.42 -8.31
N ARG A 112 1.91 5.09 -7.83
CA ARG A 112 1.91 6.55 -7.72
C ARG A 112 1.83 7.26 -9.07
N LEU A 113 2.20 6.58 -10.13
CA LEU A 113 2.11 7.14 -11.50
C LEU A 113 0.71 6.99 -12.10
N LEU A 114 -0.14 6.21 -11.50
CA LEU A 114 -1.50 6.03 -11.95
C LEU A 114 -2.40 7.13 -11.40
#